data_a06f937c1375d2c2c0fc48427414c44d
#
_entry.id   a06f937c1375d2c2c0fc48427414c44d
#
_cell.length_a   1.000
_cell.length_b   1.000
_cell.length_c   1.000
_cell.angle_alpha   90.00
_cell.angle_beta   90.00
_cell.angle_gamma   90.00
#
_symmetry.space_group_name_H-M   'P 1'
#
loop_
_entity.id
_entity.type
_entity.pdbx_description
1 polymer ?
#
loop_
_entity_poly.entity_id
_entity_poly.type
_entity_poly.pdbx_seq_one_letter_code
_entity_poly.pdbx_strand_id
1 'polypeptide(L)'
;MWSDVVDLRDFYQTDLGQVAQRMIRQQIHAMWPDMRGLSAMGLGFATPYLRPLQVDAERVVAVMPAGSGVLAWPPGERSLVCLAEEDELPLPDRSIDRVLLVHALESTEHVRSTLREIWRVLADGGKLLIVAPNRRGIWARLDRTPFGTGRPYTPSQLHRLLRDTMFTPVTTGTALFVPPFQSRFVLRFAPFWENLGQRWFPTFAGVVLVEASKQIYGGSRVEATVKARRYVPIPGGFR
;
A
#
# COMPACT_ATOMS: atom_id res chain seq x y z
N MET A 1 -17.43 3.11 -13.41
CA MET A 1 -16.63 2.13 -12.62
C MET A 1 -15.22 2.70 -12.58
N TRP A 2 -14.68 2.98 -11.43
CA TRP A 2 -13.38 3.69 -11.24
C TRP A 2 -12.15 2.80 -11.53
N SER A 3 -12.24 1.92 -12.51
CA SER A 3 -11.11 1.06 -12.91
C SER A 3 -10.30 1.64 -14.06
N ASP A 4 -10.82 2.67 -14.74
CA ASP A 4 -10.15 3.37 -15.82
C ASP A 4 -9.25 4.47 -15.26
N VAL A 5 -8.06 4.58 -15.79
CA VAL A 5 -7.05 5.57 -15.40
C VAL A 5 -7.54 7.02 -15.68
N VAL A 6 -8.42 7.21 -16.66
CA VAL A 6 -9.00 8.53 -16.99
C VAL A 6 -9.95 8.97 -15.88
N ASP A 7 -10.83 8.07 -15.40
CA ASP A 7 -11.73 8.36 -14.29
C ASP A 7 -10.97 8.73 -13.03
N LEU A 8 -9.90 7.98 -12.72
CA LEU A 8 -9.02 8.26 -11.58
C LEU A 8 -8.36 9.64 -11.72
N ARG A 9 -7.81 9.96 -12.88
CA ARG A 9 -7.25 11.29 -13.17
C ARG A 9 -8.28 12.40 -12.94
N ASP A 10 -9.46 12.23 -13.48
CA ASP A 10 -10.52 13.25 -13.40
C ASP A 10 -11.00 13.45 -11.98
N PHE A 11 -11.09 12.38 -11.18
CA PHE A 11 -11.34 12.50 -9.74
C PHE A 11 -10.27 13.33 -9.04
N TYR A 12 -8.99 13.06 -9.27
CA TYR A 12 -7.90 13.80 -8.62
C TYR A 12 -7.74 15.24 -9.10
N GLN A 13 -8.43 15.62 -10.19
CA GLN A 13 -8.54 17.02 -10.62
C GLN A 13 -9.63 17.80 -9.86
N THR A 14 -10.59 17.12 -9.22
CA THR A 14 -11.62 17.78 -8.42
C THR A 14 -11.07 18.33 -7.10
N ASP A 15 -11.74 19.32 -6.52
CA ASP A 15 -11.37 19.88 -5.19
C ASP A 15 -11.31 18.79 -4.11
N LEU A 16 -12.28 17.86 -4.13
CA LEU A 16 -12.32 16.73 -3.21
C LEU A 16 -11.14 15.77 -3.43
N GLY A 17 -10.83 15.46 -4.68
CA GLY A 17 -9.70 14.60 -5.05
C GLY A 17 -8.34 15.22 -4.65
N GLN A 18 -8.17 16.53 -4.80
CA GLN A 18 -6.97 17.25 -4.38
C GLN A 18 -6.80 17.24 -2.85
N VAL A 19 -7.89 17.37 -2.10
CA VAL A 19 -7.86 17.25 -0.65
C VAL A 19 -7.49 15.82 -0.25
N ALA A 20 -8.11 14.81 -0.86
CA ALA A 20 -7.80 13.40 -0.62
C ALA A 20 -6.31 13.11 -0.92
N GLN A 21 -5.81 13.56 -2.07
CA GLN A 21 -4.41 13.45 -2.44
C GLN A 21 -3.49 14.07 -1.38
N ARG A 22 -3.80 15.28 -0.91
CA ARG A 22 -2.98 15.98 0.08
C ARG A 22 -2.89 15.21 1.39
N MET A 23 -4.02 14.74 1.92
CA MET A 23 -4.05 14.00 3.19
C MET A 23 -3.27 12.68 3.09
N ILE A 24 -3.49 11.90 2.05
CA ILE A 24 -2.78 10.63 1.82
C ILE A 24 -1.27 10.90 1.61
N ARG A 25 -0.91 11.94 0.83
CA ARG A 25 0.49 12.30 0.58
C ARG A 25 1.23 12.69 1.86
N GLN A 26 0.58 13.43 2.76
CA GLN A 26 1.16 13.76 4.07
C GLN A 26 1.49 12.50 4.86
N GLN A 27 0.60 11.52 4.86
CA GLN A 27 0.83 10.25 5.56
C GLN A 27 1.93 9.42 4.90
N ILE A 28 1.99 9.36 3.55
CA ILE A 28 3.07 8.70 2.82
C ILE A 28 4.41 9.34 3.17
N HIS A 29 4.49 10.66 3.17
CA HIS A 29 5.73 11.38 3.52
C HIS A 29 6.14 11.17 4.98
N ALA A 30 5.19 11.09 5.92
CA ALA A 30 5.48 10.76 7.31
C ALA A 30 6.08 9.35 7.48
N MET A 31 5.66 8.39 6.64
CA MET A 31 6.19 7.02 6.64
C MET A 31 7.51 6.90 5.86
N TRP A 32 7.68 7.67 4.79
CA TRP A 32 8.88 7.72 3.94
C TRP A 32 9.45 9.14 3.87
N PRO A 33 10.10 9.63 4.92
CA PRO A 33 10.60 11.00 4.97
C PRO A 33 11.85 11.24 4.14
N ASP A 34 12.61 10.20 3.82
CA ASP A 34 13.84 10.27 3.04
C ASP A 34 13.85 9.20 1.94
N MET A 35 14.08 9.64 0.70
CA MET A 35 14.12 8.80 -0.48
C MET A 35 15.48 8.86 -1.21
N ARG A 36 16.48 9.54 -0.65
CA ARG A 36 17.78 9.74 -1.29
C ARG A 36 18.51 8.43 -1.53
N GLY A 37 18.97 8.26 -2.76
CA GLY A 37 19.68 7.06 -3.21
C GLY A 37 18.81 5.81 -3.33
N LEU A 38 17.48 5.94 -3.26
CA LEU A 38 16.54 4.84 -3.37
C LEU A 38 15.84 4.83 -4.72
N SER A 39 15.61 3.63 -5.25
CA SER A 39 14.77 3.39 -6.42
C SER A 39 13.33 3.16 -5.98
N ALA A 40 12.38 3.89 -6.56
CA ALA A 40 10.97 3.78 -6.24
C ALA A 40 10.12 3.32 -7.44
N MET A 41 9.14 2.48 -7.17
CA MET A 41 8.10 2.09 -8.13
C MET A 41 6.71 2.38 -7.54
N GLY A 42 5.85 2.99 -8.35
CA GLY A 42 4.42 3.06 -8.06
C GLY A 42 3.66 2.04 -8.89
N LEU A 43 2.77 1.27 -8.29
CA LEU A 43 1.89 0.34 -9.00
C LEU A 43 0.43 0.75 -8.80
N GLY A 44 -0.36 0.70 -9.89
CA GLY A 44 -1.70 1.22 -9.96
C GLY A 44 -1.72 2.70 -10.31
N PHE A 45 -2.64 3.47 -9.74
CA PHE A 45 -2.70 4.92 -9.95
C PHE A 45 -1.90 5.67 -8.87
N ALA A 46 -0.59 5.39 -8.80
CA ALA A 46 0.30 5.97 -7.80
C ALA A 46 0.91 7.32 -8.22
N THR A 47 0.79 7.72 -9.48
CA THR A 47 1.42 8.92 -10.06
C THR A 47 1.17 10.22 -9.29
N PRO A 48 -0.02 10.49 -8.68
CA PRO A 48 -0.24 11.68 -7.87
C PRO A 48 0.66 11.77 -6.62
N TYR A 49 1.19 10.64 -6.19
CA TYR A 49 2.00 10.50 -4.98
C TYR A 49 3.50 10.33 -5.26
N LEU A 50 3.88 9.95 -6.49
CA LEU A 50 5.26 9.72 -6.88
C LEU A 50 6.03 11.03 -7.14
N ARG A 51 5.37 12.10 -7.59
CA ARG A 51 6.04 13.36 -7.94
C ARG A 51 6.87 13.95 -6.80
N PRO A 52 6.42 13.98 -5.53
CA PRO A 52 7.25 14.41 -4.42
C PRO A 52 8.44 13.49 -4.16
N LEU A 53 8.28 12.18 -4.37
CA LEU A 53 9.35 11.20 -4.17
C LEU A 53 10.43 11.31 -5.25
N GLN A 54 10.07 11.75 -6.46
CA GLN A 54 11.00 11.93 -7.59
C GLN A 54 12.09 12.99 -7.32
N VAL A 55 11.84 13.93 -6.41
CA VAL A 55 12.80 15.00 -6.10
C VAL A 55 14.06 14.44 -5.44
N ASP A 56 13.91 13.46 -4.56
CA ASP A 56 14.99 12.91 -3.75
C ASP A 56 15.42 11.51 -4.18
N ALA A 57 14.56 10.75 -4.84
CA ALA A 57 14.85 9.38 -5.26
C ALA A 57 15.85 9.34 -6.41
N GLU A 58 16.70 8.32 -6.44
CA GLU A 58 17.63 8.07 -7.55
C GLU A 58 16.87 7.76 -8.84
N ARG A 59 15.81 6.98 -8.75
CA ARG A 59 14.98 6.57 -9.87
C ARG A 59 13.52 6.37 -9.42
N VAL A 60 12.58 6.84 -10.26
CA VAL A 60 11.15 6.59 -10.07
C VAL A 60 10.55 6.05 -11.35
N VAL A 61 9.74 5.01 -11.25
CA VAL A 61 8.95 4.43 -12.33
C VAL A 61 7.51 4.20 -11.86
N ALA A 62 6.54 4.43 -12.74
CA ALA A 62 5.16 4.07 -12.50
C ALA A 62 4.78 2.88 -13.39
N VAL A 63 4.12 1.89 -12.83
CA VAL A 63 3.52 0.78 -13.55
C VAL A 63 2.01 0.88 -13.43
N MET A 64 1.34 1.01 -14.56
CA MET A 64 -0.11 1.02 -14.62
C MET A 64 -0.61 -0.35 -15.08
N PRO A 65 -1.62 -0.92 -14.39
CA PRO A 65 -2.20 -2.21 -14.76
C PRO A 65 -2.78 -2.18 -16.17
N ALA A 66 -2.54 -3.22 -16.95
CA ALA A 66 -3.00 -3.30 -18.33
C ALA A 66 -4.53 -3.13 -18.47
N GLY A 67 -5.28 -3.68 -17.51
CA GLY A 67 -6.73 -3.56 -17.46
C GLY A 67 -7.26 -2.16 -17.13
N SER A 68 -6.42 -1.25 -16.60
CA SER A 68 -6.83 0.12 -16.23
C SER A 68 -6.45 1.18 -17.26
N GLY A 69 -5.58 0.85 -18.21
CA GLY A 69 -5.05 1.79 -19.20
C GLY A 69 -3.83 2.58 -18.68
N VAL A 70 -3.29 3.44 -19.54
CA VAL A 70 -2.05 4.19 -19.27
C VAL A 70 -2.18 5.66 -19.58
N LEU A 71 -1.59 6.51 -18.73
CA LEU A 71 -1.40 7.94 -18.98
C LEU A 71 0.07 8.29 -18.88
N ALA A 72 0.54 9.14 -19.81
CA ALA A 72 1.90 9.64 -19.76
C ALA A 72 2.15 10.44 -18.47
N TRP A 73 3.27 10.15 -17.78
CA TRP A 73 3.68 10.84 -16.58
C TRP A 73 5.22 10.85 -16.50
N PRO A 74 5.87 11.96 -16.07
CA PRO A 74 5.28 13.27 -15.74
C PRO A 74 4.72 14.00 -16.98
N PRO A 75 3.75 14.91 -16.81
CA PRO A 75 3.23 15.67 -17.94
C PRO A 75 4.30 16.55 -18.57
N GLY A 76 4.43 16.55 -19.91
CA GLY A 76 5.34 17.41 -20.65
C GLY A 76 6.82 16.98 -20.61
N GLU A 77 7.14 15.86 -19.97
CA GLU A 77 8.49 15.30 -19.87
C GLU A 77 8.54 13.90 -20.51
N ARG A 78 9.75 13.29 -20.55
CA ARG A 78 9.88 11.89 -20.93
C ARG A 78 9.08 11.01 -19.98
N SER A 79 8.20 10.18 -20.53
CA SER A 79 7.34 9.31 -19.73
C SER A 79 8.15 8.31 -18.91
N LEU A 80 7.82 8.23 -17.62
CA LEU A 80 8.36 7.28 -16.66
C LEU A 80 7.32 6.21 -16.30
N VAL A 81 6.37 5.97 -17.21
CA VAL A 81 5.27 5.00 -17.02
C VAL A 81 5.43 3.85 -17.99
N CYS A 82 5.16 2.65 -17.52
CA CYS A 82 4.93 1.49 -18.37
C CYS A 82 3.55 0.87 -18.05
N LEU A 83 2.97 0.23 -19.05
CA LEU A 83 1.78 -0.61 -18.93
C LEU A 83 2.24 -2.06 -18.78
N ALA A 84 1.76 -2.76 -17.78
CA ALA A 84 2.10 -4.17 -17.56
C ALA A 84 0.99 -4.90 -16.81
N GLU A 85 0.99 -6.22 -16.88
CA GLU A 85 0.18 -7.03 -15.97
C GLU A 85 0.77 -6.94 -14.54
N GLU A 86 -0.11 -6.93 -13.56
CA GLU A 86 0.27 -6.70 -12.15
C GLU A 86 1.07 -7.86 -11.56
N ASP A 87 0.92 -9.04 -12.14
CA ASP A 87 1.59 -10.26 -11.75
C ASP A 87 2.77 -10.65 -12.67
N GLU A 88 3.12 -9.78 -13.63
CA GLU A 88 4.28 -9.91 -14.51
C GLU A 88 4.94 -8.54 -14.75
N LEU A 89 5.66 -8.04 -13.75
CA LEU A 89 6.30 -6.73 -13.82
C LEU A 89 7.56 -6.75 -14.69
N PRO A 90 7.72 -5.82 -15.65
CA PRO A 90 8.87 -5.77 -16.56
C PRO A 90 10.11 -5.17 -15.87
N LEU A 91 10.44 -5.65 -14.70
CA LEU A 91 11.55 -5.18 -13.87
C LEU A 91 12.41 -6.36 -13.40
N PRO A 92 13.72 -6.19 -13.30
CA PRO A 92 14.62 -7.22 -12.78
C PRO A 92 14.30 -7.56 -11.31
N ASP A 93 14.70 -8.76 -10.90
CA ASP A 93 14.66 -9.17 -9.51
C ASP A 93 15.48 -8.21 -8.64
N ARG A 94 14.98 -7.89 -7.45
CA ARG A 94 15.69 -7.10 -6.42
C ARG A 94 16.20 -5.73 -6.92
N SER A 95 15.47 -5.08 -7.82
CA SER A 95 15.89 -3.83 -8.47
C SER A 95 15.24 -2.57 -7.89
N ILE A 96 14.28 -2.71 -6.96
CA ILE A 96 13.48 -1.61 -6.42
C ILE A 96 13.54 -1.61 -4.89
N ASP A 97 13.84 -0.46 -4.30
CA ASP A 97 13.93 -0.30 -2.84
C ASP A 97 12.57 0.02 -2.21
N ARG A 98 11.70 0.73 -2.91
CA ARG A 98 10.39 1.20 -2.43
C ARG A 98 9.31 0.93 -3.45
N VAL A 99 8.26 0.24 -3.04
CA VAL A 99 7.06 0.03 -3.87
C VAL A 99 5.86 0.68 -3.19
N LEU A 100 5.19 1.57 -3.91
CA LEU A 100 3.96 2.23 -3.48
C LEU A 100 2.77 1.70 -4.26
N LEU A 101 1.84 1.03 -3.59
CA LEU A 101 0.57 0.58 -4.15
C LEU A 101 -0.55 1.57 -3.86
N VAL A 102 -1.20 2.09 -4.91
CA VAL A 102 -2.37 2.95 -4.78
C VAL A 102 -3.36 2.64 -5.89
N HIS A 103 -4.62 2.43 -5.55
CA HIS A 103 -5.68 2.02 -6.48
C HIS A 103 -5.30 0.77 -7.30
N ALA A 104 -4.66 -0.19 -6.66
CA ALA A 104 -4.25 -1.45 -7.27
C ALA A 104 -4.81 -2.64 -6.50
N LEU A 105 -4.57 -2.71 -5.19
CA LEU A 105 -4.91 -3.89 -4.39
C LEU A 105 -6.41 -4.18 -4.33
N GLU A 106 -7.24 -3.13 -4.31
CA GLU A 106 -8.70 -3.23 -4.26
C GLU A 106 -9.33 -3.65 -5.58
N SER A 107 -8.63 -3.45 -6.70
CA SER A 107 -9.12 -3.72 -8.06
C SER A 107 -8.56 -5.01 -8.67
N THR A 108 -7.41 -5.47 -8.22
CA THR A 108 -6.79 -6.69 -8.77
C THR A 108 -7.58 -7.96 -8.43
N GLU A 109 -7.70 -8.87 -9.38
CA GLU A 109 -8.28 -10.20 -9.17
C GLU A 109 -7.27 -11.16 -8.53
N HIS A 110 -6.00 -11.02 -8.85
CA HIS A 110 -4.93 -11.93 -8.49
C HIS A 110 -3.98 -11.36 -7.40
N VAL A 111 -4.55 -10.84 -6.32
CA VAL A 111 -3.83 -10.15 -5.22
C VAL A 111 -2.56 -10.90 -4.76
N ARG A 112 -2.60 -12.23 -4.65
CA ARG A 112 -1.46 -13.01 -4.17
C ARG A 112 -0.33 -13.09 -5.19
N SER A 113 -0.66 -13.20 -6.47
CA SER A 113 0.32 -13.20 -7.57
C SER A 113 0.99 -11.84 -7.68
N THR A 114 0.19 -10.76 -7.66
CA THR A 114 0.68 -9.38 -7.63
C THR A 114 1.66 -9.13 -6.46
N LEU A 115 1.32 -9.55 -5.24
CA LEU A 115 2.21 -9.37 -4.10
C LEU A 115 3.48 -10.23 -4.18
N ARG A 116 3.44 -11.43 -4.77
CA ARG A 116 4.63 -12.25 -5.02
C ARG A 116 5.55 -11.60 -6.04
N GLU A 117 4.97 -10.99 -7.07
CA GLU A 117 5.73 -10.29 -8.10
C GLU A 117 6.39 -9.01 -7.54
N ILE A 118 5.68 -8.27 -6.71
CA ILE A 118 6.25 -7.16 -5.94
C ILE A 118 7.39 -7.64 -5.03
N TRP A 119 7.22 -8.80 -4.38
CA TRP A 119 8.27 -9.40 -3.57
C TRP A 119 9.51 -9.74 -4.39
N ARG A 120 9.33 -10.25 -5.63
CA ARG A 120 10.43 -10.56 -6.55
C ARG A 120 11.26 -9.31 -6.90
N VAL A 121 10.59 -8.22 -7.29
CA VAL A 121 11.27 -7.00 -7.75
C VAL A 121 11.84 -6.16 -6.61
N LEU A 122 11.34 -6.29 -5.38
CA LEU A 122 11.88 -5.59 -4.22
C LEU A 122 13.30 -6.07 -3.88
N ALA A 123 14.18 -5.12 -3.63
CA ALA A 123 15.53 -5.37 -3.13
C ALA A 123 15.52 -6.00 -1.73
N ASP A 124 16.63 -6.56 -1.31
CA ASP A 124 16.80 -7.05 0.05
C ASP A 124 16.74 -5.86 1.03
N GLY A 125 15.83 -5.92 1.99
CA GLY A 125 15.53 -4.77 2.87
C GLY A 125 14.57 -3.74 2.24
N GLY A 126 14.09 -4.00 1.02
CA GLY A 126 13.09 -3.16 0.36
C GLY A 126 11.75 -3.14 1.09
N LYS A 127 10.99 -2.07 0.91
CA LYS A 127 9.73 -1.83 1.60
C LYS A 127 8.58 -1.64 0.62
N LEU A 128 7.45 -2.20 0.97
CA LEU A 128 6.17 -2.04 0.31
C LEU A 128 5.28 -1.14 1.17
N LEU A 129 4.69 -0.10 0.57
CA LEU A 129 3.66 0.72 1.19
C LEU A 129 2.35 0.56 0.40
N ILE A 130 1.32 0.08 1.05
CA ILE A 130 -0.01 -0.11 0.48
C ILE A 130 -0.91 1.00 1.00
N VAL A 131 -1.62 1.67 0.10
CA VAL A 131 -2.74 2.57 0.40
C VAL A 131 -4.00 1.90 -0.11
N ALA A 132 -4.88 1.46 0.79
CA ALA A 132 -6.10 0.76 0.43
C ALA A 132 -7.33 1.39 1.10
N PRO A 133 -8.52 1.35 0.47
CA PRO A 133 -9.76 1.80 1.08
C PRO A 133 -10.03 1.05 2.37
N ASN A 134 -10.40 1.80 3.42
CA ASN A 134 -10.73 1.21 4.72
C ASN A 134 -12.18 0.74 4.75
N ARG A 135 -12.39 -0.55 4.92
CA ARG A 135 -13.73 -1.16 4.99
C ARG A 135 -14.66 -0.51 6.03
N ARG A 136 -14.11 0.05 7.09
CA ARG A 136 -14.88 0.73 8.15
C ARG A 136 -15.10 2.22 7.88
N GLY A 137 -14.38 2.78 6.92
CA GLY A 137 -14.45 4.18 6.55
C GLY A 137 -15.71 4.54 5.77
N ILE A 138 -16.08 5.81 5.82
CA ILE A 138 -17.23 6.35 5.07
C ILE A 138 -16.94 6.32 3.56
N TRP A 139 -15.71 6.56 3.15
CA TRP A 139 -15.28 6.59 1.77
C TRP A 139 -15.52 5.26 1.04
N ALA A 140 -15.31 4.14 1.72
CA ALA A 140 -15.52 2.80 1.16
C ALA A 140 -17.00 2.42 0.96
N ARG A 141 -17.93 3.29 1.37
CA ARG A 141 -19.39 3.07 1.25
C ARG A 141 -20.05 3.92 0.17
N LEU A 142 -19.27 4.78 -0.48
CA LEU A 142 -19.78 5.74 -1.45
C LEU A 142 -19.14 5.51 -2.82
N ASP A 143 -19.88 4.97 -3.74
CA ASP A 143 -19.45 4.70 -5.13
C ASP A 143 -19.10 5.96 -5.93
N ARG A 144 -19.30 7.12 -5.32
CA ARG A 144 -18.99 8.44 -5.93
C ARG A 144 -17.50 8.77 -5.96
N THR A 145 -16.69 7.95 -5.31
CA THR A 145 -15.23 8.14 -5.24
C THR A 145 -14.52 6.83 -5.56
N PRO A 146 -13.28 6.88 -6.04
CA PRO A 146 -12.49 5.67 -6.30
C PRO A 146 -12.30 4.76 -5.09
N PHE A 147 -12.37 5.33 -3.89
CA PHE A 147 -12.22 4.58 -2.64
C PHE A 147 -13.45 3.77 -2.25
N GLY A 148 -14.59 4.00 -2.92
CA GLY A 148 -15.84 3.24 -2.71
C GLY A 148 -15.98 2.02 -3.61
N THR A 149 -15.08 1.82 -4.56
CA THR A 149 -15.12 0.69 -5.50
C THR A 149 -14.07 -0.35 -5.16
N GLY A 150 -14.25 -1.57 -5.69
CA GLY A 150 -13.33 -2.67 -5.44
C GLY A 150 -13.50 -3.32 -4.06
N ARG A 151 -12.43 -3.90 -3.54
CA ARG A 151 -12.42 -4.66 -2.28
C ARG A 151 -11.77 -3.85 -1.17
N PRO A 152 -12.53 -3.22 -0.26
CA PRO A 152 -11.95 -2.51 0.85
C PRO A 152 -11.38 -3.46 1.90
N TYR A 153 -10.35 -3.03 2.62
CA TYR A 153 -9.63 -3.83 3.61
C TYR A 153 -9.72 -3.25 5.01
N THR A 154 -9.64 -4.12 6.01
CA THR A 154 -9.30 -3.71 7.37
C THR A 154 -7.80 -3.84 7.59
N PRO A 155 -7.19 -3.13 8.58
CA PRO A 155 -5.78 -3.31 8.92
C PRO A 155 -5.40 -4.77 9.16
N SER A 156 -6.23 -5.50 9.90
CA SER A 156 -5.99 -6.91 10.21
C SER A 156 -6.02 -7.82 8.97
N GLN A 157 -6.87 -7.52 7.98
CA GLN A 157 -6.91 -8.25 6.72
C GLN A 157 -5.65 -7.99 5.90
N LEU A 158 -5.19 -6.73 5.80
CA LEU A 158 -3.93 -6.39 5.13
C LEU A 158 -2.74 -7.05 5.80
N HIS A 159 -2.66 -7.02 7.13
CA HIS A 159 -1.59 -7.68 7.87
C HIS A 159 -1.53 -9.19 7.62
N ARG A 160 -2.70 -9.86 7.60
CA ARG A 160 -2.77 -11.28 7.29
C ARG A 160 -2.30 -11.56 5.86
N LEU A 161 -2.83 -10.82 4.88
CA LEU A 161 -2.49 -10.95 3.48
C LEU A 161 -0.99 -10.77 3.25
N LEU A 162 -0.38 -9.75 3.85
CA LEU A 162 1.04 -9.46 3.75
C LEU A 162 1.89 -10.62 4.31
N ARG A 163 1.55 -11.13 5.49
CA ARG A 163 2.25 -12.28 6.07
C ARG A 163 2.13 -13.53 5.21
N ASP A 164 0.95 -13.78 4.66
CA ASP A 164 0.68 -14.92 3.76
C ASP A 164 1.48 -14.83 2.44
N THR A 165 1.99 -13.64 2.10
CA THR A 165 2.76 -13.36 0.88
C THR A 165 4.22 -12.97 1.16
N MET A 166 4.76 -13.39 2.29
CA MET A 166 6.16 -13.20 2.72
C MET A 166 6.57 -11.74 2.95
N PHE A 167 5.64 -10.93 3.43
CA PHE A 167 5.93 -9.60 3.94
C PHE A 167 5.72 -9.52 5.44
N THR A 168 6.56 -8.76 6.11
CA THR A 168 6.40 -8.44 7.53
C THR A 168 5.85 -7.03 7.66
N PRO A 169 4.58 -6.83 8.11
CA PRO A 169 4.05 -5.51 8.41
C PRO A 169 4.90 -4.81 9.47
N VAL A 170 5.28 -3.56 9.20
CA VAL A 170 6.15 -2.76 10.08
C VAL A 170 5.36 -1.64 10.74
N THR A 171 4.69 -0.83 9.92
CA THR A 171 3.96 0.35 10.40
C THR A 171 2.58 0.40 9.76
N THR A 172 1.60 0.85 10.52
CA THR A 172 0.23 1.07 10.01
C THR A 172 -0.17 2.51 10.30
N GLY A 173 -0.62 3.18 9.27
CA GLY A 173 -1.18 4.53 9.33
C GLY A 173 -2.61 4.57 8.81
N THR A 174 -3.27 5.67 9.05
CA THR A 174 -4.61 5.96 8.54
C THR A 174 -4.67 7.40 8.06
N ALA A 175 -5.46 7.67 7.03
CA ALA A 175 -5.65 9.00 6.49
C ALA A 175 -7.07 9.16 5.93
N LEU A 176 -7.38 10.40 5.54
CA LEU A 176 -8.63 10.70 4.85
C LEU A 176 -9.85 10.61 5.79
N PHE A 177 -9.80 11.42 6.86
CA PHE A 177 -10.93 11.56 7.79
C PHE A 177 -11.93 12.64 7.35
N VAL A 178 -11.59 13.45 6.37
CA VAL A 178 -12.51 14.41 5.79
C VAL A 178 -13.73 13.69 5.20
N PRO A 179 -14.96 14.14 5.47
CA PRO A 179 -16.14 13.56 4.85
C PRO A 179 -16.12 13.73 3.32
N PRO A 180 -16.55 12.71 2.53
CA PRO A 180 -16.49 12.71 1.08
C PRO A 180 -17.60 13.56 0.43
N PHE A 181 -17.73 14.81 0.85
CA PHE A 181 -18.70 15.76 0.30
C PHE A 181 -17.99 16.89 -0.45
N GLN A 182 -18.50 17.26 -1.62
CA GLN A 182 -18.01 18.36 -2.46
C GLN A 182 -18.46 19.74 -1.92
N SER A 183 -18.50 19.92 -0.60
CA SER A 183 -18.83 21.20 0.02
C SER A 183 -17.56 22.00 0.27
N ARG A 184 -17.48 23.21 -0.28
CA ARG A 184 -16.33 24.11 -0.07
C ARG A 184 -16.06 24.35 1.42
N PHE A 185 -17.10 24.40 2.25
CA PHE A 185 -16.96 24.52 3.69
C PHE A 185 -16.26 23.30 4.31
N VAL A 186 -16.69 22.09 3.97
CA VAL A 186 -16.09 20.83 4.48
C VAL A 186 -14.62 20.74 4.04
N LEU A 187 -14.33 21.04 2.78
CA LEU A 187 -12.99 20.96 2.21
C LEU A 187 -12.04 22.00 2.79
N ARG A 188 -12.54 23.21 3.10
CA ARG A 188 -11.74 24.27 3.75
C ARG A 188 -11.22 23.85 5.13
N PHE A 189 -12.00 23.07 5.86
CA PHE A 189 -11.64 22.57 7.19
C PHE A 189 -11.06 21.13 7.16
N ALA A 190 -10.56 20.66 6.01
CA ALA A 190 -9.97 19.32 5.88
C ALA A 190 -8.86 19.03 6.92
N PRO A 191 -7.91 19.94 7.22
CA PRO A 191 -6.90 19.67 8.27
C PRO A 191 -7.52 19.51 9.67
N PHE A 192 -8.60 20.20 9.97
CA PHE A 192 -9.33 20.04 11.24
C PHE A 192 -9.96 18.64 11.33
N TRP A 193 -10.65 18.20 10.26
CA TRP A 193 -11.24 16.88 10.20
C TRP A 193 -10.20 15.76 10.33
N GLU A 194 -9.03 15.94 9.69
CA GLU A 194 -7.93 15.00 9.75
C GLU A 194 -7.39 14.86 11.18
N ASN A 195 -7.08 15.97 11.85
CA ASN A 195 -6.57 15.98 13.22
C ASN A 195 -7.60 15.41 14.22
N LEU A 196 -8.87 15.80 14.08
CA LEU A 196 -9.96 15.34 14.93
C LEU A 196 -10.17 13.83 14.76
N GLY A 197 -10.20 13.37 13.50
CA GLY A 197 -10.43 11.97 13.16
C GLY A 197 -9.28 11.07 13.62
N GLN A 198 -8.03 11.46 13.39
CA GLN A 198 -6.87 10.72 13.86
C GLN A 198 -6.86 10.55 15.37
N ARG A 199 -7.26 11.58 16.12
CA ARG A 199 -7.23 11.55 17.58
C ARG A 199 -8.39 10.77 18.20
N TRP A 200 -9.61 10.90 17.64
CA TRP A 200 -10.83 10.40 18.29
C TRP A 200 -11.45 9.20 17.58
N PHE A 201 -11.25 9.08 16.26
CA PHE A 201 -11.95 8.11 15.43
C PHE A 201 -11.04 7.37 14.43
N PRO A 202 -9.86 6.84 14.82
CA PRO A 202 -8.90 6.27 13.89
C PRO A 202 -9.48 5.11 13.05
N THR A 203 -10.52 4.45 13.55
CA THR A 203 -11.17 3.33 12.86
C THR A 203 -11.95 3.75 11.61
N PHE A 204 -12.39 5.01 11.53
CA PHE A 204 -13.26 5.50 10.45
C PHE A 204 -12.52 6.26 9.35
N ALA A 205 -11.22 6.23 9.33
CA ALA A 205 -10.41 6.77 8.24
C ALA A 205 -10.87 6.24 6.88
N GLY A 206 -10.76 7.04 5.83
CA GLY A 206 -11.12 6.63 4.48
C GLY A 206 -10.16 5.59 3.91
N VAL A 207 -8.87 5.69 4.25
CA VAL A 207 -7.83 4.75 3.80
C VAL A 207 -6.99 4.24 4.96
N VAL A 208 -6.46 3.04 4.77
CA VAL A 208 -5.44 2.42 5.61
C VAL A 208 -4.15 2.38 4.81
N LEU A 209 -3.05 2.78 5.45
CA LEU A 209 -1.71 2.65 4.92
C LEU A 209 -0.97 1.59 5.72
N VAL A 210 -0.35 0.63 5.04
CA VAL A 210 0.47 -0.40 5.70
C VAL A 210 1.83 -0.45 5.03
N GLU A 211 2.87 -0.14 5.80
CA GLU A 211 4.24 -0.42 5.39
C GLU A 211 4.62 -1.84 5.80
N ALA A 212 5.25 -2.56 4.89
CA ALA A 212 5.77 -3.90 5.14
C ALA A 212 7.16 -4.04 4.53
N SER A 213 8.02 -4.81 5.21
CA SER A 213 9.33 -5.19 4.71
C SER A 213 9.28 -6.55 4.03
N LYS A 214 10.11 -6.73 3.01
CA LYS A 214 10.33 -8.02 2.36
C LYS A 214 10.92 -8.99 3.39
N GLN A 215 10.27 -10.13 3.58
CA GLN A 215 10.77 -11.18 4.45
C GLN A 215 11.79 -12.03 3.68
N ILE A 216 13.03 -12.00 4.11
CA ILE A 216 14.09 -12.85 3.60
C ILE A 216 14.24 -13.99 4.59
N TYR A 217 13.97 -15.21 4.16
CA TYR A 217 14.36 -16.38 4.92
C TYR A 217 15.88 -16.55 4.80
N GLY A 218 16.64 -15.81 5.56
CA GLY A 218 17.98 -16.24 5.93
C GLY A 218 17.79 -17.52 6.71
N GLY A 219 18.31 -18.66 6.21
CA GLY A 219 18.21 -19.94 6.88
C GLY A 219 18.98 -19.90 8.21
N SER A 220 18.47 -19.20 9.20
CA SER A 220 18.83 -19.46 10.59
C SER A 220 18.37 -20.87 10.89
N ARG A 221 19.31 -21.84 10.87
CA ARG A 221 19.11 -23.08 11.59
C ARG A 221 18.68 -22.70 13.00
N VAL A 222 17.38 -22.70 13.25
CA VAL A 222 16.91 -22.85 14.62
C VAL A 222 17.36 -24.25 15.01
N GLU A 223 18.47 -24.36 15.75
CA GLU A 223 18.78 -25.56 16.47
C GLU A 223 17.58 -25.81 17.38
N ALA A 224 16.73 -26.71 16.91
CA ALA A 224 15.68 -27.26 17.74
C ALA A 224 16.40 -27.95 18.89
N THR A 225 16.49 -27.30 20.03
CA THR A 225 16.90 -27.92 21.27
C THR A 225 15.84 -28.98 21.56
N VAL A 226 16.07 -30.18 21.08
CA VAL A 226 15.27 -31.37 21.42
C VAL A 226 15.46 -31.55 22.90
N LYS A 227 14.53 -31.05 23.72
CA LYS A 227 14.46 -31.44 25.14
C LYS A 227 14.25 -32.93 25.17
N ALA A 228 15.34 -33.65 25.45
CA ALA A 228 15.29 -35.09 25.69
C ALA A 228 14.23 -35.35 26.79
N ARG A 229 13.17 -36.04 26.41
CA ARG A 229 12.19 -36.54 27.38
C ARG A 229 12.90 -37.49 28.31
N ARG A 230 13.12 -37.04 29.55
CA ARG A 230 13.63 -37.89 30.63
C ARG A 230 12.59 -38.98 30.87
N TYR A 231 12.91 -40.20 30.48
CA TYR A 231 12.10 -41.37 30.80
C TYR A 231 12.31 -41.67 32.30
N VAL A 232 11.28 -41.55 33.06
CA VAL A 232 11.28 -41.95 34.47
C VAL A 232 10.74 -43.38 34.51
N PRO A 233 11.56 -44.40 34.83
CA PRO A 233 11.06 -45.78 34.93
C PRO A 233 10.15 -45.88 36.16
N ILE A 234 8.95 -46.40 35.97
CA ILE A 234 8.03 -46.75 37.04
C ILE A 234 8.54 -48.03 37.69
N PRO A 235 8.84 -48.01 39.02
CA PRO A 235 9.21 -49.25 39.68
C PRO A 235 8.06 -50.24 39.69
N GLY A 236 8.23 -51.38 39.07
CA GLY A 236 7.28 -52.49 39.11
C GLY A 236 7.16 -53.01 40.53
N GLY A 237 6.03 -52.81 41.19
CA GLY A 237 5.68 -53.52 42.41
C GLY A 237 5.16 -54.93 42.08
N PHE A 238 5.95 -55.93 42.44
CA PHE A 238 5.45 -57.28 42.54
C PHE A 238 4.67 -57.41 43.86
N ARG A 239 3.37 -57.83 43.73
CA ARG A 239 2.76 -58.91 44.51
C ARG A 239 1.48 -59.37 43.90
#